data_baf5e3c9b213a71516d49fa474a8fe58
#
_entry.id   baf5e3c9b213a71516d49fa474a8fe58
#
_cell.length_a   1.000
_cell.length_b   1.000
_cell.length_c   1.000
_cell.angle_alpha   90.00
_cell.angle_beta   90.00
_cell.angle_gamma   90.00
#
_symmetry.space_group_name_H-M   'P 1'
#
loop_
_entity.id
_entity.type
_entity.pdbx_description
1 polymer ?
#
loop_
_entity_poly.entity_id
_entity_poly.type
_entity_poly.pdbx_seq_one_letter_code
_entity_poly.pdbx_strand_id
1 'polypeptide(L)'
;MAIAFHEGDPDRPYIAHALHDSRHTDHVTEKNGTRNVIRTAGLNKLRMEDRRGEEHIKLSTEYGGKTQLNLGHNVDNDRLQRGEGAELRTDDWVSIRGGKGILLTADAQPDVGGKMLEMDEAIAELEQALTLARSLAKAAQNAKATPGDTDSQKALNRSLKYLKRAGMIASAPAGIGIVSPAAVRVASGSESVGLMSGGNTDISAGENVTAAAGEAVSLFAQSQGMKLYAGKGKVDIQAQGGELSMLAKNDIEITSTETTVTITAANELILACGGGYIKLSGGNIEIADPQNILFKSANWQKMGKADLRIPPLKLPTGFEERFTVRDQKTGEIVPYARYRITTEKGEVFEGRADAKGKTVSVYTGTPESIKVELL
;
A
#
# COMPACT_ATOMS: atom_id res chain seq x y z
N MET A 1 6.73 50.24 35.87
CA MET A 1 6.91 50.70 34.48
C MET A 1 7.78 51.92 34.44
N ALA A 2 8.69 52.01 33.44
CA ALA A 2 9.34 53.26 33.08
C ALA A 2 8.54 53.91 31.95
N ILE A 3 8.22 55.16 32.08
CA ILE A 3 7.53 55.96 31.09
C ILE A 3 8.56 56.93 30.48
N ALA A 4 8.62 57.00 29.18
CA ALA A 4 9.37 57.97 28.44
C ALA A 4 8.44 58.87 27.62
N PHE A 5 8.92 59.94 27.04
CA PHE A 5 8.16 60.92 26.32
C PHE A 5 8.78 61.11 24.95
N HIS A 6 7.95 61.11 23.88
CA HIS A 6 8.46 61.40 22.54
C HIS A 6 9.02 62.81 22.47
N GLU A 7 10.30 62.91 22.05
CA GLU A 7 11.04 64.20 21.98
C GLU A 7 11.00 65.05 23.25
N GLY A 8 10.77 64.37 24.43
CA GLY A 8 10.65 65.05 25.70
C GLY A 8 9.30 65.73 25.97
N ASP A 9 8.34 65.55 25.11
CA ASP A 9 7.00 66.15 25.20
C ASP A 9 6.16 65.42 26.26
N PRO A 10 5.76 66.06 27.35
CA PRO A 10 4.98 65.44 28.45
C PRO A 10 3.58 65.01 27.97
N ASP A 11 3.04 65.57 26.93
CA ASP A 11 1.73 65.21 26.37
C ASP A 11 1.76 63.96 25.46
N ARG A 12 2.97 63.40 25.19
CA ARG A 12 3.19 62.24 24.34
C ARG A 12 3.93 61.09 25.07
N PRO A 13 3.34 60.58 26.20
CA PRO A 13 3.97 59.55 26.99
C PRO A 13 3.89 58.18 26.25
N TYR A 14 4.91 57.35 26.44
CA TYR A 14 4.87 55.95 26.04
C TYR A 14 5.58 55.08 27.09
N ILE A 15 5.19 53.80 27.17
CA ILE A 15 5.80 52.83 28.08
C ILE A 15 7.14 52.42 27.45
N ALA A 16 8.24 52.85 28.07
CA ALA A 16 9.59 52.53 27.59
C ALA A 16 10.05 51.15 28.08
N HIS A 17 9.76 50.82 29.33
CA HIS A 17 10.17 49.54 29.96
C HIS A 17 9.18 49.04 31.01
N ALA A 18 9.12 47.70 31.17
CA ALA A 18 8.60 47.05 32.37
C ALA A 18 9.76 46.83 33.35
N LEU A 19 9.65 47.31 34.55
CA LEU A 19 10.64 47.11 35.62
C LEU A 19 10.23 45.93 36.48
N HIS A 20 11.19 45.10 36.84
CA HIS A 20 11.01 44.02 37.79
C HIS A 20 11.03 44.59 39.21
N ASP A 21 10.27 43.98 40.13
CA ASP A 21 10.19 44.30 41.52
C ASP A 21 10.05 43.02 42.37
N SER A 22 9.91 43.14 43.70
CA SER A 22 9.77 41.99 44.58
C SER A 22 8.53 41.14 44.33
N ARG A 23 7.50 41.68 43.64
CA ARG A 23 6.27 40.96 43.27
C ARG A 23 6.35 40.38 41.83
N HIS A 24 7.16 41.04 41.02
CA HIS A 24 7.34 40.69 39.60
C HIS A 24 8.84 40.49 39.34
N THR A 25 9.38 39.37 39.85
CA THR A 25 10.80 39.04 39.70
C THR A 25 11.19 38.75 38.27
N ASP A 26 12.42 39.10 37.89
CA ASP A 26 12.98 38.76 36.62
C ASP A 26 13.03 37.23 36.43
N HIS A 27 12.77 36.78 35.22
CA HIS A 27 12.96 35.38 34.77
C HIS A 27 14.44 35.05 34.55
N VAL A 28 15.27 36.06 34.39
CA VAL A 28 16.73 35.94 34.23
C VAL A 28 17.41 36.23 35.56
N THR A 29 18.28 35.35 35.99
CA THR A 29 19.02 35.42 37.25
C THR A 29 20.50 35.17 37.01
N GLU A 30 21.35 35.31 37.98
CA GLU A 30 22.80 34.98 37.85
C GLU A 30 23.01 33.54 37.35
N LYS A 31 22.13 32.60 37.68
CA LYS A 31 22.22 31.20 37.23
C LYS A 31 21.89 30.97 35.76
N ASN A 32 21.20 31.90 35.12
CA ASN A 32 20.77 31.83 33.73
C ASN A 32 20.93 33.16 32.99
N GLY A 33 21.98 33.92 33.35
CA GLY A 33 22.27 35.25 32.82
C GLY A 33 22.52 35.34 31.30
N THR A 34 22.72 34.20 30.64
CA THR A 34 22.82 34.10 29.18
C THR A 34 21.47 33.96 28.47
N ARG A 35 20.34 34.00 29.21
CA ARG A 35 18.99 33.81 28.65
C ARG A 35 18.28 35.11 28.36
N ASN A 36 17.60 35.12 27.21
CA ASN A 36 16.58 36.10 26.88
C ASN A 36 15.21 35.45 27.02
N VAL A 37 14.30 36.00 27.84
CA VAL A 37 13.00 35.35 28.14
C VAL A 37 11.87 36.34 28.02
N ILE A 38 10.88 36.02 27.21
CA ILE A 38 9.56 36.65 27.19
C ILE A 38 8.59 35.64 27.75
N ARG A 39 7.84 36.04 28.82
CA ARG A 39 6.84 35.19 29.43
C ARG A 39 5.56 35.98 29.71
N THR A 40 4.41 35.43 29.32
CA THR A 40 3.11 36.08 29.52
C THR A 40 2.46 35.59 30.84
N ALA A 41 1.42 36.29 31.28
CA ALA A 41 0.63 35.87 32.44
C ALA A 41 0.02 34.47 32.29
N GLY A 42 -0.32 34.06 31.06
CA GLY A 42 -0.80 32.71 30.72
C GLY A 42 0.31 31.68 30.52
N LEU A 43 1.54 32.00 30.98
CA LEU A 43 2.74 31.15 30.97
C LEU A 43 3.25 30.78 29.57
N ASN A 44 2.76 31.42 28.51
CA ASN A 44 3.39 31.31 27.19
C ASN A 44 4.81 31.87 27.25
N LYS A 45 5.76 31.22 26.58
CA LYS A 45 7.17 31.55 26.72
C LYS A 45 7.92 31.46 25.39
N LEU A 46 8.68 32.52 25.10
CA LEU A 46 9.78 32.50 24.17
C LEU A 46 11.09 32.62 24.98
N ARG A 47 11.99 31.67 24.83
CA ARG A 47 13.29 31.66 25.50
C ARG A 47 14.38 31.43 24.45
N MET A 48 15.43 32.24 24.52
CA MET A 48 16.66 32.07 23.78
C MET A 48 17.80 31.91 24.79
N GLU A 49 18.65 30.94 24.59
CA GLU A 49 19.85 30.69 25.38
C GLU A 49 21.07 30.96 24.51
N ASP A 50 21.95 31.87 24.94
CA ASP A 50 23.15 32.31 24.21
C ASP A 50 24.42 31.70 24.78
N ARG A 51 24.35 30.73 25.68
CA ARG A 51 25.52 30.05 26.24
C ARG A 51 26.23 29.32 25.10
N ARG A 52 27.52 29.63 24.90
CA ARG A 52 28.34 29.05 23.83
C ARG A 52 28.36 27.52 23.89
N GLY A 53 27.98 26.87 22.80
CA GLY A 53 27.86 25.40 22.64
C GLY A 53 26.59 24.81 23.26
N GLU A 54 25.71 25.65 23.81
CA GLU A 54 24.40 25.23 24.36
C GLU A 54 23.27 26.13 23.82
N GLU A 55 23.50 26.80 22.70
CA GLU A 55 22.55 27.72 22.09
C GLU A 55 21.24 27.02 21.74
N HIS A 56 20.11 27.60 22.16
CA HIS A 56 18.80 27.07 21.80
C HIS A 56 17.68 28.10 21.86
N ILE A 57 16.64 27.85 21.09
CA ILE A 57 15.39 28.60 21.12
C ILE A 57 14.25 27.69 21.54
N LYS A 58 13.41 28.14 22.48
CA LYS A 58 12.21 27.44 22.92
C LYS A 58 11.00 28.35 22.84
N LEU A 59 10.01 27.98 22.03
CA LEU A 59 8.67 28.56 22.01
C LEU A 59 7.70 27.55 22.65
N SER A 60 6.98 27.94 23.70
CA SER A 60 6.12 27.00 24.42
C SER A 60 4.91 27.63 25.07
N THR A 61 3.84 26.83 25.23
CA THR A 61 2.71 27.10 26.12
C THR A 61 2.54 25.93 27.09
N GLU A 62 1.92 26.16 28.24
CA GLU A 62 1.60 25.07 29.19
C GLU A 62 0.35 24.28 28.78
N TYR A 63 -0.40 24.75 27.77
CA TYR A 63 -1.57 24.06 27.22
C TYR A 63 -1.18 22.78 26.47
N GLY A 64 -2.03 21.75 26.54
CA GLY A 64 -1.83 20.50 25.78
C GLY A 64 -0.58 19.74 26.24
N GLY A 65 -0.37 19.57 27.55
CA GLY A 65 0.80 18.86 28.08
C GLY A 65 2.12 19.55 27.77
N LYS A 66 2.09 20.88 27.59
CA LYS A 66 3.23 21.71 27.25
C LYS A 66 3.64 21.61 25.77
N THR A 67 2.78 22.11 24.90
CA THR A 67 3.09 22.27 23.47
C THR A 67 4.30 23.16 23.27
N GLN A 68 5.29 22.70 22.50
CA GLN A 68 6.56 23.40 22.34
C GLN A 68 7.27 23.13 21.00
N LEU A 69 7.97 24.16 20.55
CA LEU A 69 8.99 24.07 19.50
C LEU A 69 10.36 24.36 20.15
N ASN A 70 11.27 23.43 20.04
CA ASN A 70 12.65 23.56 20.47
C ASN A 70 13.58 23.52 19.26
N LEU A 71 14.60 24.38 19.24
CA LEU A 71 15.61 24.46 18.19
C LEU A 71 16.99 24.54 18.84
N GLY A 72 17.95 23.75 18.37
CA GLY A 72 19.35 23.74 18.81
C GLY A 72 19.61 22.74 19.94
N HIS A 73 20.38 23.13 20.95
CA HIS A 73 20.77 22.29 22.07
C HIS A 73 19.59 22.13 23.07
N ASN A 74 18.86 21.05 22.94
CA ASN A 74 17.66 20.79 23.76
C ASN A 74 18.03 20.25 25.14
N VAL A 75 17.48 20.84 26.19
CA VAL A 75 17.71 20.43 27.59
C VAL A 75 16.43 20.06 28.29
N ASP A 76 16.53 19.21 29.31
CA ASP A 76 15.47 18.89 30.26
C ASP A 76 15.25 19.97 31.32
N ASN A 77 14.50 19.64 32.38
CA ASN A 77 14.23 20.57 33.52
C ASN A 77 15.48 20.83 34.38
N ASP A 78 16.38 19.87 34.43
CA ASP A 78 17.64 19.93 35.21
C ASP A 78 18.80 20.52 34.39
N ARG A 79 18.49 20.96 33.14
CA ARG A 79 19.45 21.50 32.14
C ARG A 79 20.44 20.48 31.57
N LEU A 80 20.15 19.21 31.76
CA LEU A 80 20.91 18.16 31.09
C LEU A 80 20.50 18.07 29.62
N GLN A 81 21.45 17.80 28.76
CA GLN A 81 21.21 17.63 27.33
C GLN A 81 20.22 16.50 27.11
N ARG A 82 19.14 16.77 26.37
CA ARG A 82 18.08 15.83 25.99
C ARG A 82 18.12 15.47 24.50
N GLY A 83 18.71 16.31 23.70
CA GLY A 83 18.84 16.13 22.24
C GLY A 83 19.32 17.37 21.55
N GLU A 84 19.51 17.28 20.24
CA GLU A 84 19.94 18.36 19.35
C GLU A 84 19.03 18.48 18.13
N GLY A 85 18.95 19.66 17.53
CA GLY A 85 18.18 19.95 16.33
C GLY A 85 16.80 20.52 16.63
N ALA A 86 15.79 20.13 15.86
CA ALA A 86 14.43 20.66 15.94
C ALA A 86 13.45 19.62 16.49
N GLU A 87 12.65 20.03 17.50
CA GLU A 87 11.58 19.20 18.05
C GLU A 87 10.28 20.01 18.12
N LEU A 88 9.22 19.53 17.45
CA LEU A 88 7.84 19.96 17.65
C LEU A 88 7.12 18.91 18.49
N ARG A 89 6.61 19.31 19.68
CA ARG A 89 6.02 18.40 20.65
C ARG A 89 4.73 18.93 21.24
N THR A 90 3.74 18.06 21.40
CA THR A 90 2.50 18.29 22.14
C THR A 90 1.94 16.93 22.60
N ASP A 91 1.14 16.91 23.66
CA ASP A 91 0.33 15.75 24.05
C ASP A 91 -1.05 15.78 23.36
N ASP A 92 -1.37 16.88 22.66
CA ASP A 92 -2.57 17.05 21.83
C ASP A 92 -2.28 16.77 20.35
N TRP A 93 -3.03 17.38 19.44
CA TRP A 93 -3.00 17.15 18.01
C TRP A 93 -1.89 17.95 17.31
N VAL A 94 -1.19 17.32 16.36
CA VAL A 94 -0.33 18.00 15.40
C VAL A 94 -0.94 17.87 14.00
N SER A 95 -1.08 18.97 13.28
CA SER A 95 -1.50 19.00 11.88
C SER A 95 -0.46 19.73 11.04
N ILE A 96 0.10 19.02 10.04
CA ILE A 96 1.01 19.58 9.04
C ILE A 96 0.28 19.63 7.71
N ARG A 97 0.09 20.82 7.13
CA ARG A 97 -0.63 21.02 5.86
C ARG A 97 0.18 21.91 4.94
N GLY A 98 0.44 21.41 3.72
CA GLY A 98 1.03 22.19 2.64
C GLY A 98 0.11 22.17 1.42
N GLY A 99 -0.57 23.28 1.09
CA GLY A 99 -1.52 23.34 -0.03
C GLY A 99 -0.89 23.09 -1.41
N LYS A 100 0.43 23.24 -1.54
CA LYS A 100 1.18 22.93 -2.76
C LYS A 100 1.92 21.58 -2.70
N GLY A 101 1.93 20.91 -1.53
CA GLY A 101 2.58 19.64 -1.30
C GLY A 101 3.43 19.62 -0.03
N ILE A 102 3.90 18.43 0.35
CA ILE A 102 4.73 18.21 1.53
C ILE A 102 5.95 17.37 1.10
N LEU A 103 7.13 17.84 1.46
CA LEU A 103 8.39 17.09 1.37
C LEU A 103 8.86 16.77 2.79
N LEU A 104 9.06 15.49 3.07
CA LEU A 104 9.71 14.99 4.29
C LEU A 104 10.99 14.28 3.85
N THR A 105 12.15 14.83 4.20
CA THR A 105 13.42 14.23 3.81
C THR A 105 14.40 14.22 4.98
N ALA A 106 15.29 13.22 4.97
CA ALA A 106 16.46 13.13 5.83
C ALA A 106 17.77 13.43 5.07
N ASP A 107 17.69 13.93 3.85
CA ASP A 107 18.83 14.35 3.06
C ASP A 107 19.45 15.61 3.68
N ALA A 108 20.76 15.62 3.89
CA ALA A 108 21.47 16.74 4.47
C ALA A 108 21.59 17.89 3.47
N GLN A 109 21.39 19.13 3.94
CA GLN A 109 21.68 20.35 3.19
C GLN A 109 22.72 21.19 3.95
N PRO A 110 24.02 20.94 3.78
CA PRO A 110 25.07 21.69 4.43
C PRO A 110 24.99 23.18 4.06
N ASP A 111 25.37 24.04 5.01
CA ASP A 111 25.48 25.49 4.85
C ASP A 111 24.21 26.24 4.41
N VAL A 112 23.04 25.62 4.55
CA VAL A 112 21.71 26.22 4.23
C VAL A 112 21.62 26.75 2.78
N GLY A 113 22.50 26.29 1.88
CA GLY A 113 22.60 26.79 0.50
C GLY A 113 21.67 26.15 -0.52
N GLY A 114 20.97 25.06 -0.17
CA GLY A 114 20.09 24.31 -1.06
C GLY A 114 18.74 24.99 -1.31
N LYS A 115 18.03 24.53 -2.33
CA LYS A 115 16.64 24.94 -2.55
C LYS A 115 15.74 24.32 -1.48
N MET A 116 14.72 25.05 -1.03
CA MET A 116 13.75 24.56 -0.03
C MET A 116 13.11 23.21 -0.45
N LEU A 117 12.89 23.00 -1.75
CA LEU A 117 12.34 21.75 -2.33
C LEU A 117 13.43 21.04 -3.14
N GLU A 118 14.59 20.81 -2.54
CA GLU A 118 15.60 19.94 -3.13
C GLU A 118 15.14 18.49 -2.99
N MET A 119 14.96 17.79 -4.10
CA MET A 119 14.40 16.44 -4.14
C MET A 119 14.95 15.60 -5.30
N ASP A 120 16.10 15.98 -5.85
CA ASP A 120 16.66 15.34 -7.03
C ASP A 120 16.99 13.87 -6.77
N GLU A 121 17.48 13.51 -5.58
CA GLU A 121 17.72 12.15 -5.14
C GLU A 121 16.42 11.33 -5.10
N ALA A 122 15.39 11.83 -4.43
CA ALA A 122 14.09 11.15 -4.35
C ALA A 122 13.45 10.97 -5.74
N ILE A 123 13.61 11.95 -6.63
CA ILE A 123 13.13 11.85 -8.02
C ILE A 123 13.91 10.79 -8.79
N ALA A 124 15.24 10.73 -8.64
CA ALA A 124 16.09 9.72 -9.28
C ALA A 124 15.67 8.30 -8.88
N GLU A 125 15.41 8.05 -7.59
CA GLU A 125 14.93 6.78 -7.08
C GLU A 125 13.57 6.39 -7.69
N LEU A 126 12.63 7.33 -7.77
CA LEU A 126 11.32 7.10 -8.40
C LEU A 126 11.44 6.81 -9.91
N GLU A 127 12.36 7.47 -10.61
CA GLU A 127 12.62 7.23 -12.05
C GLU A 127 13.32 5.87 -12.26
N GLN A 128 14.23 5.48 -11.39
CA GLN A 128 14.88 4.15 -11.42
C GLN A 128 13.85 3.04 -11.17
N ALA A 129 13.01 3.18 -10.16
CA ALA A 129 11.93 2.26 -9.86
C ALA A 129 10.98 2.08 -11.06
N LEU A 130 10.57 3.17 -11.72
CA LEU A 130 9.75 3.11 -12.93
C LEU A 130 10.46 2.41 -14.09
N THR A 131 11.77 2.58 -14.23
CA THR A 131 12.57 1.92 -15.28
C THR A 131 12.60 0.40 -15.05
N LEU A 132 12.80 -0.04 -13.83
CA LEU A 132 12.71 -1.46 -13.44
C LEU A 132 11.31 -2.03 -13.72
N ALA A 133 10.25 -1.31 -13.32
CA ALA A 133 8.87 -1.74 -13.57
C ALA A 133 8.60 -1.97 -15.06
N ARG A 134 9.04 -1.06 -15.91
CA ARG A 134 8.85 -1.17 -17.37
C ARG A 134 9.61 -2.35 -17.96
N SER A 135 10.82 -2.61 -17.49
CA SER A 135 11.60 -3.77 -17.90
C SER A 135 10.88 -5.07 -17.56
N LEU A 136 10.41 -5.21 -16.34
CA LEU A 136 9.66 -6.38 -15.88
C LEU A 136 8.29 -6.51 -16.56
N ALA A 137 7.57 -5.40 -16.75
CA ALA A 137 6.29 -5.39 -17.48
C ALA A 137 6.47 -5.86 -18.94
N LYS A 138 7.55 -5.44 -19.61
CA LYS A 138 7.88 -5.91 -20.96
C LYS A 138 8.20 -7.40 -21.01
N ALA A 139 8.96 -7.90 -20.03
CA ALA A 139 9.27 -9.32 -19.91
C ALA A 139 8.00 -10.16 -19.68
N ALA A 140 7.12 -9.72 -18.77
CA ALA A 140 5.83 -10.35 -18.50
C ALA A 140 4.95 -10.37 -19.76
N GLN A 141 4.85 -9.26 -20.50
CA GLN A 141 4.09 -9.17 -21.74
C GLN A 141 4.61 -10.14 -22.81
N ASN A 142 5.94 -10.25 -22.98
CA ASN A 142 6.55 -11.19 -23.91
C ASN A 142 6.24 -12.64 -23.53
N ALA A 143 6.09 -12.94 -22.24
CA ALA A 143 5.68 -14.24 -21.70
C ALA A 143 4.15 -14.45 -21.71
N LYS A 144 3.36 -13.52 -22.26
CA LYS A 144 1.88 -13.52 -22.24
C LYS A 144 1.27 -13.44 -20.82
N ALA A 145 2.04 -12.99 -19.82
CA ALA A 145 1.54 -12.65 -18.51
C ALA A 145 1.00 -11.19 -18.51
N THR A 146 0.14 -10.85 -17.57
CA THR A 146 -0.38 -9.48 -17.43
C THR A 146 0.73 -8.57 -16.93
N PRO A 147 1.07 -7.47 -17.64
CA PRO A 147 2.09 -6.53 -17.21
C PRO A 147 1.56 -5.64 -16.06
N GLY A 148 2.47 -5.14 -15.22
CA GLY A 148 2.15 -4.13 -14.21
C GLY A 148 1.76 -2.79 -14.83
N ASP A 149 0.95 -1.99 -14.11
CA ASP A 149 0.49 -0.67 -14.53
C ASP A 149 1.61 0.38 -14.40
N THR A 150 2.42 0.50 -15.44
CA THR A 150 3.52 1.47 -15.49
C THR A 150 3.08 2.87 -15.90
N ASP A 151 1.86 3.04 -16.42
CA ASP A 151 1.36 4.34 -16.86
C ASP A 151 0.85 5.17 -15.67
N SER A 152 0.12 4.57 -14.73
CA SER A 152 -0.24 5.21 -13.45
C SER A 152 1.00 5.59 -12.67
N GLN A 153 2.02 4.74 -12.59
CA GLN A 153 3.29 5.05 -11.93
C GLN A 153 4.00 6.24 -12.58
N LYS A 154 4.05 6.30 -13.92
CA LYS A 154 4.60 7.43 -14.67
C LYS A 154 3.84 8.72 -14.42
N ALA A 155 2.50 8.65 -14.37
CA ALA A 155 1.64 9.80 -14.08
C ALA A 155 1.88 10.33 -12.65
N LEU A 156 2.01 9.44 -11.68
CA LEU A 156 2.36 9.77 -10.29
C LEU A 156 3.72 10.46 -10.22
N ASN A 157 4.77 9.88 -10.80
CA ASN A 157 6.12 10.46 -10.80
C ASN A 157 6.13 11.88 -11.41
N ARG A 158 5.38 12.11 -12.50
CA ARG A 158 5.24 13.45 -13.09
C ARG A 158 4.58 14.45 -12.15
N SER A 159 3.60 14.02 -11.37
CA SER A 159 2.88 14.85 -10.41
C SER A 159 3.75 15.19 -9.21
N LEU A 160 4.53 14.24 -8.73
CA LEU A 160 5.43 14.40 -7.59
C LEU A 160 6.69 15.19 -7.93
N LYS A 161 7.16 15.14 -9.19
CA LYS A 161 8.37 15.84 -9.62
C LYS A 161 8.27 17.34 -9.34
N TYR A 162 9.09 17.83 -8.38
CA TYR A 162 9.06 19.19 -7.83
C TYR A 162 7.67 19.64 -7.32
N LEU A 163 6.87 18.68 -6.86
CA LEU A 163 5.51 18.88 -6.35
C LEU A 163 4.67 19.77 -7.31
N LYS A 164 4.70 19.47 -8.61
CA LYS A 164 3.89 20.17 -9.61
C LYS A 164 2.38 20.11 -9.32
N ARG A 165 1.96 19.10 -8.58
CA ARG A 165 0.62 18.99 -7.97
C ARG A 165 0.80 18.78 -6.47
N ALA A 166 -0.24 19.10 -5.69
CA ALA A 166 -0.26 18.85 -4.26
C ALA A 166 -0.13 17.35 -3.98
N GLY A 167 1.06 16.92 -3.61
CA GLY A 167 1.43 15.56 -3.29
C GLY A 167 2.30 15.51 -2.04
N MET A 168 2.66 14.31 -1.62
CA MET A 168 3.56 14.09 -0.49
C MET A 168 4.68 13.13 -0.92
N ILE A 169 5.92 13.51 -0.62
CA ILE A 169 7.10 12.65 -0.77
C ILE A 169 7.73 12.47 0.61
N ALA A 170 8.10 11.23 0.93
CA ALA A 170 8.95 10.90 2.05
C ALA A 170 10.19 10.17 1.52
N SER A 171 11.38 10.67 1.84
CA SER A 171 12.67 10.14 1.38
C SER A 171 13.68 10.13 2.52
N ALA A 172 14.51 9.09 2.57
CA ALA A 172 15.61 9.02 3.53
C ALA A 172 16.70 8.09 3.02
N PRO A 173 18.00 8.52 3.02
CA PRO A 173 19.13 7.73 2.51
C PRO A 173 19.32 6.39 3.24
N ALA A 174 19.04 6.34 4.54
CA ALA A 174 19.18 5.13 5.35
C ALA A 174 17.93 4.24 5.39
N GLY A 175 16.82 4.68 4.74
CA GLY A 175 15.57 3.94 4.67
C GLY A 175 14.43 4.52 5.51
N ILE A 176 13.21 4.00 5.31
CA ILE A 176 11.99 4.44 5.96
C ILE A 176 11.34 3.24 6.66
N GLY A 177 11.07 3.36 7.95
CA GLY A 177 10.30 2.40 8.73
C GLY A 177 8.87 2.90 8.98
N ILE A 178 7.86 2.09 8.66
CA ILE A 178 6.46 2.35 9.03
C ILE A 178 6.01 1.23 9.96
N VAL A 179 5.82 1.55 11.24
CA VAL A 179 5.54 0.56 12.29
C VAL A 179 4.36 1.03 13.15
N SER A 180 3.49 0.11 13.51
CA SER A 180 2.38 0.36 14.43
C SER A 180 2.10 -0.90 15.26
N PRO A 181 1.78 -0.81 16.56
CA PRO A 181 1.26 -1.93 17.35
C PRO A 181 -0.17 -2.31 16.94
N ALA A 182 -0.84 -1.48 16.17
CA ALA A 182 -2.17 -1.68 15.58
C ALA A 182 -2.07 -1.87 14.07
N ALA A 183 -3.16 -1.71 13.35
CA ALA A 183 -3.19 -1.89 11.91
C ALA A 183 -2.43 -0.80 11.14
N VAL A 184 -1.74 -1.20 10.07
CA VAL A 184 -1.21 -0.31 9.02
C VAL A 184 -2.00 -0.58 7.74
N ARG A 185 -2.51 0.46 7.09
CA ARG A 185 -3.25 0.36 5.84
C ARG A 185 -2.64 1.25 4.76
N VAL A 186 -2.35 0.68 3.60
CA VAL A 186 -2.00 1.41 2.37
C VAL A 186 -3.12 1.22 1.37
N ALA A 187 -3.72 2.30 0.89
CA ALA A 187 -4.85 2.24 -0.03
C ALA A 187 -4.85 3.42 -1.00
N SER A 188 -5.26 3.16 -2.24
CA SER A 188 -5.63 4.17 -3.24
C SER A 188 -7.12 4.02 -3.54
N GLY A 189 -7.84 5.14 -3.68
CA GLY A 189 -9.29 5.12 -3.94
C GLY A 189 -9.66 4.87 -5.40
N SER A 190 -8.81 5.24 -6.35
CA SER A 190 -9.14 5.21 -7.78
C SER A 190 -7.98 4.84 -8.69
N GLU A 191 -6.76 4.91 -8.20
CA GLU A 191 -5.54 4.66 -8.98
C GLU A 191 -4.76 3.47 -8.39
N SER A 192 -3.67 3.09 -9.05
CA SER A 192 -2.86 1.92 -8.67
C SER A 192 -2.05 2.16 -7.38
N VAL A 193 -1.81 1.09 -6.63
CA VAL A 193 -0.76 1.01 -5.61
C VAL A 193 0.40 0.20 -6.19
N GLY A 194 1.56 0.82 -6.35
CA GLY A 194 2.78 0.16 -6.82
C GLY A 194 3.73 -0.13 -5.66
N LEU A 195 4.15 -1.39 -5.51
CA LEU A 195 5.22 -1.81 -4.61
C LEU A 195 6.39 -2.27 -5.47
N MET A 196 7.55 -1.63 -5.33
CA MET A 196 8.73 -1.91 -6.14
C MET A 196 9.98 -1.94 -5.28
N SER A 197 10.85 -2.87 -5.59
CA SER A 197 12.13 -3.05 -4.91
C SER A 197 13.23 -3.37 -5.93
N GLY A 198 14.40 -2.75 -5.78
CA GLY A 198 15.61 -3.13 -6.52
C GLY A 198 16.21 -4.46 -6.04
N GLY A 199 15.80 -4.95 -4.88
CA GLY A 199 16.16 -6.24 -4.30
C GLY A 199 14.93 -7.14 -4.13
N ASN A 200 14.71 -7.65 -2.94
CA ASN A 200 13.60 -8.54 -2.61
C ASN A 200 12.37 -7.76 -2.14
N THR A 201 11.19 -8.33 -2.38
CA THR A 201 9.94 -7.93 -1.73
C THR A 201 9.43 -9.13 -0.94
N ASP A 202 9.43 -9.03 0.40
CA ASP A 202 9.01 -10.09 1.30
C ASP A 202 7.63 -9.79 1.88
N ILE A 203 6.71 -10.74 1.76
CA ILE A 203 5.36 -10.65 2.34
C ILE A 203 5.19 -11.81 3.31
N SER A 204 5.09 -11.52 4.60
CA SER A 204 4.93 -12.51 5.66
C SER A 204 3.77 -12.14 6.59
N ALA A 205 2.98 -13.12 6.99
CA ALA A 205 1.88 -12.96 7.92
C ALA A 205 1.86 -14.09 8.95
N GLY A 206 1.53 -13.79 10.20
CA GLY A 206 1.37 -14.79 11.25
C GLY A 206 0.17 -15.71 11.02
N GLU A 207 -0.82 -15.26 10.26
CA GLU A 207 -2.03 -16.04 9.95
C GLU A 207 -2.21 -16.22 8.45
N ASN A 208 -2.72 -15.25 7.73
CA ASN A 208 -3.13 -15.38 6.33
C ASN A 208 -2.53 -14.30 5.44
N VAL A 209 -2.16 -14.67 4.21
CA VAL A 209 -1.94 -13.75 3.10
C VAL A 209 -3.04 -14.02 2.07
N THR A 210 -3.85 -13.02 1.76
CA THR A 210 -4.92 -13.10 0.76
C THR A 210 -4.66 -12.14 -0.39
N ALA A 211 -4.86 -12.61 -1.63
CA ALA A 211 -4.83 -11.80 -2.84
C ALA A 211 -6.13 -12.04 -3.60
N ALA A 212 -6.89 -10.96 -3.87
CA ALA A 212 -8.11 -11.00 -4.65
C ALA A 212 -8.10 -9.86 -5.67
N ALA A 213 -8.52 -10.12 -6.90
CA ALA A 213 -8.59 -9.15 -7.98
C ALA A 213 -9.93 -9.30 -8.72
N GLY A 214 -10.53 -8.17 -9.13
CA GLY A 214 -11.75 -8.16 -9.93
C GLY A 214 -11.55 -8.67 -11.37
N GLU A 215 -10.33 -8.63 -11.90
CA GLU A 215 -10.05 -9.07 -13.27
C GLU A 215 -9.07 -10.25 -13.29
N ALA A 216 -7.81 -10.05 -12.90
CA ALA A 216 -6.80 -11.10 -13.00
C ALA A 216 -5.74 -10.99 -11.89
N VAL A 217 -5.24 -12.16 -11.47
CA VAL A 217 -3.98 -12.28 -10.71
C VAL A 217 -2.95 -12.89 -11.64
N SER A 218 -1.85 -12.18 -11.92
CA SER A 218 -0.77 -12.64 -12.77
C SER A 218 0.53 -12.72 -11.98
N LEU A 219 1.14 -13.89 -11.95
CA LEU A 219 2.43 -14.14 -11.29
C LEU A 219 3.45 -14.52 -12.35
N PHE A 220 4.53 -13.76 -12.45
CA PHE A 220 5.59 -13.97 -13.44
C PHE A 220 6.96 -13.95 -12.77
N ALA A 221 7.78 -14.96 -13.06
CA ALA A 221 9.17 -15.03 -12.65
C ALA A 221 10.07 -15.22 -13.90
N GLN A 222 11.01 -14.27 -14.11
CA GLN A 222 11.83 -14.26 -15.33
C GLN A 222 12.86 -15.40 -15.39
N SER A 223 13.49 -15.80 -14.28
CA SER A 223 14.66 -16.68 -14.36
C SER A 223 14.64 -17.86 -13.40
N GLN A 224 14.27 -17.69 -12.14
CA GLN A 224 14.40 -18.74 -11.11
C GLN A 224 13.14 -19.60 -10.92
N GLY A 225 12.08 -19.32 -11.71
CA GLY A 225 10.82 -20.06 -11.65
C GLY A 225 9.93 -19.71 -10.46
N MET A 226 8.89 -20.52 -10.27
CA MET A 226 7.87 -20.35 -9.25
C MET A 226 7.73 -21.64 -8.44
N LYS A 227 7.57 -21.51 -7.12
CA LYS A 227 7.39 -22.64 -6.21
C LYS A 227 6.12 -22.43 -5.38
N LEU A 228 5.23 -23.42 -5.37
CA LEU A 228 4.02 -23.44 -4.57
C LEU A 228 4.06 -24.65 -3.63
N TYR A 229 4.17 -24.43 -2.33
CA TYR A 229 4.23 -25.47 -1.33
C TYR A 229 3.16 -25.29 -0.26
N ALA A 230 2.46 -26.34 0.08
CA ALA A 230 1.66 -26.44 1.30
C ALA A 230 2.34 -27.41 2.27
N GLY A 231 2.86 -26.93 3.40
CA GLY A 231 3.52 -27.77 4.40
C GLY A 231 2.58 -28.78 5.07
N LYS A 232 1.32 -28.39 5.24
CA LYS A 232 0.22 -29.24 5.71
C LYS A 232 -1.07 -28.84 4.97
N GLY A 233 -1.95 -29.81 4.74
CA GLY A 233 -3.19 -29.57 4.01
C GLY A 233 -3.02 -29.66 2.49
N LYS A 234 -4.06 -29.33 1.75
CA LYS A 234 -4.12 -29.47 0.29
C LYS A 234 -3.76 -28.19 -0.46
N VAL A 235 -3.38 -28.33 -1.72
CA VAL A 235 -3.34 -27.26 -2.71
C VAL A 235 -4.51 -27.44 -3.65
N ASP A 236 -5.42 -26.48 -3.74
CA ASP A 236 -6.53 -26.46 -4.68
C ASP A 236 -6.22 -25.53 -5.86
N ILE A 237 -6.34 -26.04 -7.08
CA ILE A 237 -6.22 -25.27 -8.32
C ILE A 237 -7.49 -25.52 -9.13
N GLN A 238 -8.31 -24.49 -9.34
CA GLN A 238 -9.63 -24.62 -9.99
C GLN A 238 -9.84 -23.51 -11.01
N ALA A 239 -10.32 -23.85 -12.20
CA ALA A 239 -10.90 -22.94 -13.20
C ALA A 239 -12.41 -23.16 -13.22
N GLN A 240 -13.18 -22.31 -12.54
CA GLN A 240 -14.61 -22.53 -12.33
C GLN A 240 -15.49 -22.24 -13.55
N GLY A 241 -15.08 -21.32 -14.43
CA GLY A 241 -15.82 -20.91 -15.62
C GLY A 241 -15.04 -21.05 -16.93
N GLY A 242 -13.85 -21.62 -16.91
CA GLY A 242 -13.00 -21.74 -18.09
C GLY A 242 -12.13 -22.98 -18.07
N GLU A 243 -11.08 -22.99 -18.85
CA GLU A 243 -10.12 -24.10 -18.94
C GLU A 243 -8.95 -23.94 -17.95
N LEU A 244 -8.38 -25.05 -17.52
CA LEU A 244 -7.10 -25.14 -16.86
C LEU A 244 -6.07 -25.67 -17.85
N SER A 245 -5.07 -24.87 -18.22
CA SER A 245 -4.00 -25.25 -19.14
C SER A 245 -2.67 -25.34 -18.39
N MET A 246 -1.98 -26.45 -18.54
CA MET A 246 -0.65 -26.70 -17.98
C MET A 246 0.31 -27.05 -19.12
N LEU A 247 1.34 -26.24 -19.35
CA LEU A 247 2.28 -26.39 -20.46
C LEU A 247 3.71 -26.35 -19.93
N ALA A 248 4.53 -27.29 -20.35
CA ALA A 248 5.97 -27.28 -20.10
C ALA A 248 6.74 -27.53 -21.40
N LYS A 249 7.91 -26.90 -21.55
CA LYS A 249 8.81 -27.16 -22.67
C LYS A 249 9.40 -28.56 -22.63
N ASN A 250 9.73 -29.04 -21.43
CA ASN A 250 10.34 -30.35 -21.20
C ASN A 250 9.28 -31.30 -20.59
N ASP A 251 9.41 -31.67 -19.34
CA ASP A 251 8.62 -32.70 -18.72
C ASP A 251 7.50 -32.11 -17.83
N ILE A 252 6.40 -32.84 -17.74
CA ILE A 252 5.37 -32.68 -16.71
C ILE A 252 5.33 -33.96 -15.90
N GLU A 253 5.62 -33.89 -14.62
CA GLU A 253 5.57 -35.02 -13.70
C GLU A 253 4.37 -34.86 -12.74
N ILE A 254 3.57 -35.92 -12.61
CA ILE A 254 2.43 -36.01 -11.69
C ILE A 254 2.58 -37.28 -10.88
N THR A 255 2.96 -37.17 -9.61
CA THR A 255 3.26 -38.31 -8.74
C THR A 255 2.48 -38.24 -7.43
N SER A 256 1.86 -39.36 -7.04
CA SER A 256 1.35 -39.56 -5.67
C SER A 256 2.25 -40.61 -5.01
N THR A 257 2.87 -40.25 -3.88
CA THR A 257 3.87 -41.14 -3.23
C THR A 257 3.25 -42.21 -2.35
N GLU A 258 2.00 -42.04 -1.91
CA GLU A 258 1.40 -42.96 -0.92
C GLU A 258 0.03 -43.53 -1.39
N THR A 259 -0.70 -42.83 -2.24
CA THR A 259 -2.04 -43.25 -2.61
C THR A 259 -2.26 -43.28 -4.12
N THR A 260 -3.16 -42.49 -4.65
CA THR A 260 -3.68 -42.61 -6.02
C THR A 260 -3.61 -41.31 -6.78
N VAL A 261 -3.29 -41.36 -8.07
CA VAL A 261 -3.56 -40.31 -9.03
C VAL A 261 -4.86 -40.67 -9.75
N THR A 262 -5.88 -39.79 -9.65
CA THR A 262 -7.16 -39.98 -10.34
C THR A 262 -7.33 -38.91 -11.41
N ILE A 263 -7.54 -39.34 -12.65
CA ILE A 263 -7.81 -38.45 -13.80
C ILE A 263 -9.16 -38.81 -14.36
N THR A 264 -10.11 -37.87 -14.36
CA THR A 264 -11.48 -38.09 -14.84
C THR A 264 -11.93 -36.99 -15.77
N ALA A 265 -12.75 -37.34 -16.74
CA ALA A 265 -13.40 -36.40 -17.64
C ALA A 265 -14.88 -36.81 -17.81
N ALA A 266 -15.77 -35.84 -17.95
CA ALA A 266 -17.21 -36.13 -18.12
C ALA A 266 -17.49 -36.78 -19.48
N ASN A 267 -16.80 -36.37 -20.53
CA ASN A 267 -17.07 -36.81 -21.89
C ASN A 267 -15.96 -37.68 -22.45
N GLU A 268 -14.73 -37.21 -22.42
CA GLU A 268 -13.64 -37.87 -23.10
C GLU A 268 -12.31 -37.60 -22.40
N LEU A 269 -11.46 -38.63 -22.26
CA LEU A 269 -10.08 -38.53 -21.84
C LEU A 269 -9.17 -39.08 -22.96
N ILE A 270 -8.18 -38.31 -23.37
CA ILE A 270 -7.20 -38.73 -24.39
C ILE A 270 -5.79 -38.64 -23.79
N LEU A 271 -5.01 -39.68 -23.92
CA LEU A 271 -3.59 -39.75 -23.71
C LEU A 271 -2.91 -40.00 -25.06
N ALA A 272 -2.16 -39.05 -25.60
CA ALA A 272 -1.63 -39.14 -26.94
C ALA A 272 -0.14 -38.81 -27.02
N CYS A 273 0.61 -39.50 -27.85
CA CYS A 273 2.02 -39.26 -28.17
C CYS A 273 2.38 -39.77 -29.55
N GLY A 274 3.01 -38.94 -30.40
CA GLY A 274 3.58 -39.37 -31.69
C GLY A 274 2.58 -39.98 -32.69
N GLY A 275 1.28 -39.66 -32.56
CA GLY A 275 0.21 -40.21 -33.40
C GLY A 275 -0.51 -41.44 -32.78
N GLY A 276 0.10 -42.10 -31.80
CA GLY A 276 -0.54 -43.11 -30.98
C GLY A 276 -1.36 -42.51 -29.86
N TYR A 277 -2.47 -43.15 -29.44
CA TYR A 277 -3.35 -42.67 -28.36
C TYR A 277 -4.08 -43.78 -27.62
N ILE A 278 -4.46 -43.45 -26.39
CA ILE A 278 -5.47 -44.14 -25.59
C ILE A 278 -6.61 -43.14 -25.35
N LYS A 279 -7.80 -43.51 -25.79
CA LYS A 279 -9.00 -42.70 -25.68
C LYS A 279 -10.08 -43.44 -24.87
N LEU A 280 -10.62 -42.79 -23.86
CA LEU A 280 -11.76 -43.25 -23.09
C LEU A 280 -12.95 -42.35 -23.40
N SER A 281 -14.00 -42.90 -24.01
CA SER A 281 -15.18 -42.13 -24.44
C SER A 281 -16.39 -43.06 -24.57
N GLY A 282 -17.58 -42.60 -24.11
CA GLY A 282 -18.85 -43.34 -24.27
C GLY A 282 -18.84 -44.77 -23.75
N GLY A 283 -18.08 -45.05 -22.68
CA GLY A 283 -17.93 -46.39 -22.10
C GLY A 283 -16.96 -47.32 -22.86
N ASN A 284 -16.28 -46.85 -23.84
CA ASN A 284 -15.27 -47.59 -24.63
C ASN A 284 -13.85 -47.13 -24.29
N ILE A 285 -12.91 -48.04 -24.47
CA ILE A 285 -11.48 -47.77 -24.47
C ILE A 285 -10.97 -48.07 -25.89
N GLU A 286 -10.45 -47.07 -26.57
CA GLU A 286 -9.82 -47.21 -27.89
C GLU A 286 -8.30 -47.04 -27.71
N ILE A 287 -7.51 -47.98 -28.27
CA ILE A 287 -6.07 -47.92 -28.27
C ILE A 287 -5.65 -48.05 -29.74
N ALA A 288 -5.00 -47.02 -30.29
CA ALA A 288 -4.60 -46.97 -31.68
C ALA A 288 -3.19 -46.40 -31.82
N ASP A 289 -2.45 -46.91 -32.77
CA ASP A 289 -1.11 -46.45 -33.09
C ASP A 289 -0.84 -46.64 -34.60
N PRO A 290 -0.17 -45.72 -35.30
CA PRO A 290 0.11 -45.83 -36.73
C PRO A 290 1.13 -46.93 -37.09
N GLN A 291 1.83 -47.52 -36.08
CA GLN A 291 2.84 -48.56 -36.31
C GLN A 291 2.49 -49.85 -35.60
N ASN A 292 2.77 -49.99 -34.28
CA ASN A 292 2.63 -51.23 -33.56
C ASN A 292 2.09 -51.03 -32.12
N ILE A 293 1.13 -51.81 -31.74
CA ILE A 293 0.66 -51.92 -30.34
C ILE A 293 1.30 -53.19 -29.76
N LEU A 294 2.17 -53.05 -28.78
CA LEU A 294 2.89 -54.15 -28.13
C LEU A 294 2.37 -54.38 -26.70
N PHE A 295 1.70 -55.51 -26.49
CA PHE A 295 1.30 -55.97 -25.17
C PHE A 295 2.33 -56.93 -24.58
N LYS A 296 2.96 -56.58 -23.46
CA LYS A 296 3.92 -57.42 -22.72
C LYS A 296 3.33 -57.75 -21.38
N SER A 297 2.94 -59.02 -21.16
CA SER A 297 2.32 -59.51 -19.91
C SER A 297 2.68 -60.98 -19.70
N ALA A 298 2.80 -61.41 -18.48
CA ALA A 298 2.93 -62.81 -18.14
C ALA A 298 1.65 -63.60 -18.41
N ASN A 299 0.47 -62.96 -18.25
CA ASN A 299 -0.83 -63.55 -18.52
C ASN A 299 -1.78 -62.49 -19.15
N TRP A 300 -2.62 -62.94 -20.12
CA TRP A 300 -3.66 -62.18 -20.72
C TRP A 300 -5.04 -62.84 -20.42
N GLN A 301 -5.98 -62.15 -19.80
CA GLN A 301 -7.29 -62.69 -19.46
C GLN A 301 -8.39 -61.74 -19.96
N LYS A 302 -9.45 -62.28 -20.59
CA LYS A 302 -10.67 -61.59 -20.88
C LYS A 302 -11.70 -61.88 -19.76
N MET A 303 -12.05 -60.84 -18.98
CA MET A 303 -13.06 -60.91 -17.89
C MET A 303 -14.41 -60.42 -18.33
N GLY A 304 -15.44 -60.59 -17.54
CA GLY A 304 -16.75 -59.96 -17.75
C GLY A 304 -16.70 -58.43 -17.61
N LYS A 305 -17.77 -57.76 -18.03
CA LYS A 305 -17.85 -56.30 -17.92
C LYS A 305 -17.84 -55.81 -16.47
N ALA A 306 -17.14 -54.71 -16.23
CA ALA A 306 -17.14 -54.02 -14.94
C ALA A 306 -17.39 -52.53 -15.17
N ASP A 307 -17.83 -51.85 -14.12
CA ASP A 307 -18.14 -50.40 -14.13
C ASP A 307 -17.54 -49.73 -12.89
N LEU A 308 -16.89 -48.64 -13.03
CA LEU A 308 -16.40 -47.79 -11.96
C LEU A 308 -17.11 -46.43 -12.02
N ARG A 309 -18.00 -46.19 -11.07
CA ARG A 309 -18.73 -44.93 -10.97
C ARG A 309 -17.96 -43.93 -10.13
N ILE A 310 -17.50 -42.88 -10.75
CA ILE A 310 -16.90 -41.71 -10.09
C ILE A 310 -17.94 -40.59 -10.12
N PRO A 311 -18.40 -40.08 -8.95
CA PRO A 311 -19.39 -39.00 -8.94
C PRO A 311 -18.76 -37.72 -9.54
N PRO A 312 -19.51 -36.97 -10.38
CA PRO A 312 -19.04 -35.74 -10.93
C PRO A 312 -18.83 -34.69 -9.84
N LEU A 313 -17.67 -34.07 -9.81
CA LEU A 313 -17.38 -32.91 -8.96
C LEU A 313 -18.15 -31.69 -9.47
N LYS A 314 -18.87 -31.01 -8.57
CA LYS A 314 -19.49 -29.73 -8.87
C LYS A 314 -18.57 -28.60 -8.47
N LEU A 315 -18.22 -27.74 -9.41
CA LEU A 315 -17.46 -26.52 -9.14
C LEU A 315 -18.40 -25.43 -8.62
N PRO A 316 -17.98 -24.60 -7.66
CA PRO A 316 -18.74 -23.41 -7.29
C PRO A 316 -18.84 -22.47 -8.50
N THR A 317 -19.98 -21.81 -8.64
CA THR A 317 -20.17 -20.75 -9.64
C THR A 317 -20.17 -19.41 -8.92
N GLY A 318 -19.47 -18.41 -9.46
CA GLY A 318 -19.47 -17.03 -8.97
C GLY A 318 -20.17 -16.12 -9.99
N PHE A 319 -20.87 -15.12 -9.49
CA PHE A 319 -21.50 -14.07 -10.29
C PHE A 319 -20.96 -12.73 -9.81
N GLU A 320 -20.74 -11.80 -10.73
CA GLU A 320 -20.19 -10.46 -10.47
C GLU A 320 -21.14 -9.42 -11.06
N GLU A 321 -21.45 -8.38 -10.26
CA GLU A 321 -22.18 -7.20 -10.69
C GLU A 321 -21.45 -5.93 -10.26
N ARG A 322 -21.37 -4.96 -11.14
CA ARG A 322 -20.80 -3.64 -10.89
C ARG A 322 -21.65 -2.56 -11.53
N PHE A 323 -21.99 -1.52 -10.79
CA PHE A 323 -22.89 -0.48 -11.25
C PHE A 323 -22.13 0.81 -11.58
N THR A 324 -22.70 1.59 -12.51
CA THR A 324 -22.22 2.95 -12.80
C THR A 324 -23.30 3.94 -12.40
N VAL A 325 -22.97 4.84 -11.49
CA VAL A 325 -23.89 5.87 -11.01
C VAL A 325 -23.99 6.99 -12.04
N ARG A 326 -25.24 7.28 -12.47
CA ARG A 326 -25.56 8.34 -13.41
C ARG A 326 -26.68 9.22 -12.87
N ASP A 327 -26.63 10.49 -13.21
CA ASP A 327 -27.77 11.40 -12.97
C ASP A 327 -28.98 10.99 -13.81
N GLN A 328 -30.14 10.90 -13.19
CA GLN A 328 -31.36 10.41 -13.83
C GLN A 328 -31.89 11.35 -14.93
N LYS A 329 -31.60 12.64 -14.84
CA LYS A 329 -32.12 13.65 -15.81
C LYS A 329 -31.13 13.90 -16.95
N THR A 330 -29.84 14.00 -16.65
CA THR A 330 -28.83 14.35 -17.64
C THR A 330 -28.12 13.12 -18.24
N GLY A 331 -28.18 11.96 -17.58
CA GLY A 331 -27.44 10.76 -17.97
C GLY A 331 -25.93 10.81 -17.72
N GLU A 332 -25.44 11.92 -17.17
CA GLU A 332 -24.02 12.11 -16.88
C GLU A 332 -23.56 11.23 -15.71
N ILE A 333 -22.29 10.86 -15.71
CA ILE A 333 -21.67 10.09 -14.64
C ILE A 333 -21.56 10.98 -13.40
N VAL A 334 -21.97 10.44 -12.24
CA VAL A 334 -21.84 11.10 -10.94
C VAL A 334 -20.67 10.49 -10.18
N PRO A 335 -19.47 11.09 -10.22
CA PRO A 335 -18.32 10.60 -9.50
C PRO A 335 -18.49 10.79 -7.99
N TYR A 336 -17.94 9.89 -7.21
CA TYR A 336 -17.93 9.90 -5.74
C TYR A 336 -19.30 9.91 -5.06
N ALA A 337 -20.39 9.59 -5.80
CA ALA A 337 -21.72 9.45 -5.22
C ALA A 337 -21.71 8.38 -4.12
N ARG A 338 -22.40 8.66 -3.02
CA ARG A 338 -22.59 7.67 -1.95
C ARG A 338 -23.64 6.66 -2.38
N TYR A 339 -23.38 5.39 -2.15
CA TYR A 339 -24.27 4.30 -2.50
C TYR A 339 -24.37 3.26 -1.39
N ARG A 340 -25.46 2.52 -1.41
CA ARG A 340 -25.69 1.28 -0.68
C ARG A 340 -26.15 0.21 -1.67
N ILE A 341 -25.47 -0.92 -1.68
CA ILE A 341 -25.84 -2.11 -2.44
C ILE A 341 -26.31 -3.17 -1.44
N THR A 342 -27.47 -3.75 -1.65
CA THR A 342 -28.03 -4.82 -0.80
C THR A 342 -28.30 -6.04 -1.67
N THR A 343 -27.72 -7.18 -1.32
CA THR A 343 -27.99 -8.47 -1.97
C THR A 343 -29.31 -9.05 -1.46
N GLU A 344 -29.86 -10.01 -2.19
CA GLU A 344 -31.08 -10.73 -1.79
C GLU A 344 -30.93 -11.44 -0.43
N LYS A 345 -29.72 -11.86 -0.09
CA LYS A 345 -29.38 -12.47 1.21
C LYS A 345 -29.19 -11.46 2.34
N GLY A 346 -29.34 -10.17 2.04
CA GLY A 346 -29.23 -9.10 3.05
C GLY A 346 -27.82 -8.62 3.33
N GLU A 347 -26.81 -9.02 2.54
CA GLU A 347 -25.47 -8.44 2.63
C GLU A 347 -25.51 -7.00 2.13
N VAL A 348 -24.85 -6.08 2.86
CA VAL A 348 -24.86 -4.64 2.58
C VAL A 348 -23.46 -4.16 2.30
N PHE A 349 -23.29 -3.50 1.15
CA PHE A 349 -22.06 -2.84 0.73
C PHE A 349 -22.29 -1.33 0.60
N GLU A 350 -21.71 -0.54 1.47
CA GLU A 350 -21.79 0.92 1.42
C GLU A 350 -20.45 1.52 1.01
N GLY A 351 -20.51 2.58 0.21
CA GLY A 351 -19.30 3.26 -0.22
C GLY A 351 -19.56 4.52 -1.03
N ARG A 352 -18.49 4.97 -1.69
CA ARG A 352 -18.56 6.04 -2.70
C ARG A 352 -18.09 5.47 -4.03
N ALA A 353 -18.76 5.85 -5.10
CA ALA A 353 -18.33 5.55 -6.46
C ALA A 353 -16.94 6.14 -6.72
N ASP A 354 -16.20 5.54 -7.64
CA ASP A 354 -14.89 6.04 -8.07
C ASP A 354 -15.02 7.33 -8.94
N ALA A 355 -13.89 7.85 -9.43
CA ALA A 355 -13.87 9.02 -10.32
C ALA A 355 -14.62 8.81 -11.65
N LYS A 356 -14.88 7.55 -12.04
CA LYS A 356 -15.66 7.14 -13.21
C LYS A 356 -17.10 6.77 -12.86
N GLY A 357 -17.55 7.08 -11.64
CA GLY A 357 -18.88 6.78 -11.14
C GLY A 357 -19.17 5.30 -10.91
N LYS A 358 -18.15 4.43 -10.87
CA LYS A 358 -18.34 2.98 -10.67
C LYS A 358 -18.37 2.63 -9.19
N THR A 359 -19.28 1.73 -8.82
CA THR A 359 -19.34 1.13 -7.47
C THR A 359 -18.26 0.07 -7.29
N VAL A 360 -18.14 -0.49 -6.10
CA VAL A 360 -17.42 -1.76 -5.88
C VAL A 360 -18.13 -2.88 -6.65
N SER A 361 -17.39 -3.89 -7.12
CA SER A 361 -17.96 -5.14 -7.63
C SER A 361 -18.54 -5.96 -6.46
N VAL A 362 -19.75 -6.46 -6.63
CA VAL A 362 -20.41 -7.39 -5.69
C VAL A 362 -20.35 -8.78 -6.29
N TYR A 363 -19.85 -9.73 -5.53
CA TYR A 363 -19.69 -11.12 -5.94
C TYR A 363 -20.69 -11.98 -5.15
N THR A 364 -21.46 -12.81 -5.85
CA THR A 364 -22.44 -13.72 -5.26
C THR A 364 -22.19 -15.15 -5.73
N GLY A 365 -22.51 -16.14 -4.88
CA GLY A 365 -22.36 -17.56 -5.21
C GLY A 365 -23.49 -18.13 -6.10
N THR A 366 -24.57 -17.39 -6.26
CA THR A 366 -25.76 -17.75 -7.09
C THR A 366 -26.28 -16.48 -7.76
N PRO A 367 -26.97 -16.56 -8.93
CA PRO A 367 -27.70 -15.43 -9.46
C PRO A 367 -28.74 -14.96 -8.43
N GLU A 368 -28.66 -13.68 -8.06
CA GLU A 368 -29.60 -13.09 -7.09
C GLU A 368 -29.88 -11.62 -7.42
N SER A 369 -31.01 -11.12 -6.95
CA SER A 369 -31.39 -9.73 -7.14
C SER A 369 -30.51 -8.81 -6.29
N ILE A 370 -30.02 -7.73 -6.88
CA ILE A 370 -29.20 -6.72 -6.20
C ILE A 370 -29.94 -5.38 -6.23
N LYS A 371 -30.18 -4.81 -5.06
CA LYS A 371 -30.79 -3.48 -4.92
C LYS A 371 -29.68 -2.45 -4.72
N VAL A 372 -29.68 -1.39 -5.54
CA VAL A 372 -28.76 -0.26 -5.43
C VAL A 372 -29.53 1.00 -5.06
N GLU A 373 -29.09 1.67 -4.02
CA GLU A 373 -29.67 2.92 -3.52
C GLU A 373 -28.56 3.98 -3.47
N LEU A 374 -28.89 5.21 -3.87
CA LEU A 374 -28.03 6.38 -3.66
C LEU A 374 -28.37 7.01 -2.32
N LEU A 375 -27.33 7.39 -1.54
CA LEU A 375 -27.43 7.92 -0.18
C LEU A 375 -27.15 9.43 -0.14
#